data_42a5205a1d28306345059987432a1cff
#
_entry.id   42a5205a1d28306345059987432a1cff
#
_cell.length_a   1.000
_cell.length_b   1.000
_cell.length_c   1.000
_cell.angle_alpha   90.00
_cell.angle_beta   90.00
_cell.angle_gamma   90.00
#
_symmetry.space_group_name_H-M   'P 1'
#
loop_
_entity.id
_entity.type
_entity.pdbx_description
1 polymer ?
#
loop_
_entity_poly.entity_id
_entity_poly.type
_entity_poly.pdbx_seq_one_letter_code
_entity_poly.pdbx_strand_id
1 'polypeptide(L)'
;MYWLLLTTVVIFIDCTSVKGGCSGCSDTCQMYNELKAEIDDLKAARIPVAFYAYLSADLAISSVSTHSIIKYDVVDLNLGNGYDASSGHFTAPSDGLYVIHITTGARDSSHAVVELISNGVIKDITWADSMNHPDRTVATTVTPLDLRKGDKVNARIGPAKGGAVLESTTHIRCSFSGFKVQ
;
A
#
# COMPACT_ATOMS: atom_id res chain seq x y z
N MET A 1 38.81 17.21 38.76
CA MET A 1 38.04 16.44 37.78
C MET A 1 36.58 16.80 38.00
N TYR A 2 36.12 17.92 37.34
CA TYR A 2 34.77 18.48 37.51
C TYR A 2 33.87 17.94 36.39
N TRP A 3 32.81 17.22 36.76
CA TRP A 3 31.75 16.85 35.87
C TRP A 3 30.74 17.99 35.79
N LEU A 4 30.67 18.65 34.62
CA LEU A 4 29.59 19.58 34.30
C LEU A 4 28.34 18.77 33.92
N LEU A 5 27.37 18.75 34.84
CA LEU A 5 26.00 18.35 34.54
C LEU A 5 25.31 19.48 33.75
N LEU A 6 25.16 19.30 32.45
CA LEU A 6 24.27 20.11 31.62
C LEU A 6 22.83 19.68 31.90
N THR A 7 22.17 20.36 32.83
CA THR A 7 20.73 20.27 32.99
C THR A 7 20.07 21.09 31.88
N THR A 8 19.55 20.39 30.85
CA THR A 8 18.64 21.02 29.87
C THR A 8 17.32 21.34 30.57
N VAL A 9 17.12 22.59 30.91
CA VAL A 9 15.83 23.10 31.38
C VAL A 9 14.91 23.18 30.17
N VAL A 10 14.02 22.22 30.01
CA VAL A 10 12.91 22.28 29.04
C VAL A 10 11.86 23.18 29.64
N ILE A 11 11.83 24.45 29.23
CA ILE A 11 10.76 25.37 29.61
C ILE A 11 9.53 25.00 28.77
N PHE A 12 8.58 24.28 29.37
CA PHE A 12 7.23 24.15 28.82
C PHE A 12 6.51 25.50 28.94
N ILE A 13 6.49 26.27 27.85
CA ILE A 13 5.62 27.46 27.78
C ILE A 13 4.22 26.94 27.48
N ASP A 14 3.41 26.82 28.52
CA ASP A 14 1.99 26.49 28.38
C ASP A 14 1.25 27.73 27.91
N CYS A 15 0.96 27.82 26.62
CA CYS A 15 0.29 28.96 25.99
C CYS A 15 -1.16 29.18 26.48
N THR A 16 -1.70 28.27 27.29
CA THR A 16 -3.09 28.39 27.82
C THR A 16 -3.16 29.29 29.05
N SER A 17 -2.04 29.68 29.67
CA SER A 17 -2.01 30.35 30.98
C SER A 17 -1.68 31.85 30.96
N VAL A 18 -1.47 32.49 29.81
CA VAL A 18 -1.12 33.91 29.73
C VAL A 18 -2.39 34.75 29.55
N LYS A 19 -3.08 35.02 30.64
CA LYS A 19 -4.05 36.11 30.76
C LYS A 19 -3.30 37.41 31.14
N GLY A 20 -2.82 38.13 30.16
CA GLY A 20 -2.21 39.44 30.37
C GLY A 20 -1.64 40.00 29.07
N GLY A 21 -2.29 40.98 28.51
CA GLY A 21 -2.04 41.54 27.19
C GLY A 21 -0.63 42.08 26.97
N CYS A 22 0.13 41.34 26.21
CA CYS A 22 1.28 41.80 25.42
C CYS A 22 1.01 41.44 23.97
N SER A 23 0.85 42.42 23.10
CA SER A 23 0.61 42.19 21.66
C SER A 23 1.68 41.36 20.99
N GLY A 24 2.91 41.36 21.50
CA GLY A 24 4.01 40.53 20.99
C GLY A 24 3.96 39.04 21.39
N CYS A 25 3.23 38.66 22.46
CA CYS A 25 3.07 37.27 22.85
C CYS A 25 2.06 36.50 21.97
N SER A 26 1.07 37.20 21.44
CA SER A 26 0.06 36.62 20.53
C SER A 26 0.71 36.09 19.25
N ASP A 27 1.55 36.90 18.62
CA ASP A 27 2.17 36.55 17.34
C ASP A 27 3.19 35.41 17.50
N THR A 28 3.93 35.38 18.60
CA THR A 28 4.88 34.29 18.90
C THR A 28 4.16 32.96 19.16
N CYS A 29 3.03 32.99 19.90
CA CYS A 29 2.22 31.79 20.13
C CYS A 29 1.55 31.29 18.86
N GLN A 30 1.09 32.19 18.00
CA GLN A 30 0.51 31.82 16.72
C GLN A 30 1.56 31.16 15.83
N MET A 31 2.74 31.74 15.68
CA MET A 31 3.84 31.19 14.91
C MET A 31 4.31 29.82 15.46
N TYR A 32 4.36 29.65 16.79
CA TYR A 32 4.67 28.37 17.41
C TYR A 32 3.63 27.29 17.07
N ASN A 33 2.35 27.62 17.10
CA ASN A 33 1.26 26.69 16.79
C ASN A 33 1.27 26.32 15.30
N GLU A 34 1.52 27.28 14.41
CA GLU A 34 1.66 27.04 12.97
C GLU A 34 2.85 26.13 12.68
N LEU A 35 4.03 26.41 13.26
CA LEU A 35 5.22 25.58 13.10
C LEU A 35 5.04 24.17 13.67
N LYS A 36 4.34 24.06 14.80
CA LYS A 36 4.03 22.77 15.40
C LYS A 36 3.09 21.94 14.52
N ALA A 37 2.06 22.55 13.95
CA ALA A 37 1.16 21.90 13.01
C ALA A 37 1.91 21.42 11.76
N GLU A 38 2.80 22.23 11.21
CA GLU A 38 3.62 21.87 10.06
C GLU A 38 4.59 20.71 10.38
N ILE A 39 5.19 20.72 11.58
CA ILE A 39 6.03 19.59 12.05
C ILE A 39 5.20 18.30 12.23
N ASP A 40 4.00 18.39 12.76
CA ASP A 40 3.14 17.23 12.98
C ASP A 40 2.64 16.69 11.63
N ASP A 41 2.34 17.54 10.65
CA ASP A 41 2.01 17.16 9.28
C ASP A 41 3.21 16.48 8.57
N LEU A 42 4.42 17.02 8.72
CA LEU A 42 5.64 16.41 8.19
C LEU A 42 5.91 15.03 8.81
N LYS A 43 5.69 14.89 10.12
CA LYS A 43 5.82 13.59 10.80
C LYS A 43 4.79 12.59 10.31
N ALA A 44 3.54 13.01 10.14
CA ALA A 44 2.46 12.17 9.61
C ALA A 44 2.74 11.73 8.15
N ALA A 45 3.31 12.62 7.34
CA ALA A 45 3.72 12.29 5.97
C ALA A 45 4.84 11.24 5.91
N ARG A 46 5.64 11.10 6.97
CA ARG A 46 6.76 10.15 7.07
C ARG A 46 6.35 8.76 7.60
N ILE A 47 5.08 8.54 7.96
CA ILE A 47 4.65 7.20 8.35
C ILE A 47 4.76 6.29 7.13
N PRO A 48 5.59 5.23 7.21
CA PRO A 48 5.75 4.33 6.08
C PRO A 48 4.44 3.58 5.82
N VAL A 49 4.02 3.56 4.57
CA VAL A 49 2.90 2.74 4.10
C VAL A 49 3.44 1.73 3.11
N ALA A 50 3.28 0.46 3.42
CA ALA A 50 3.69 -0.62 2.53
C ALA A 50 2.89 -1.88 2.86
N PHE A 51 2.59 -2.69 1.85
CA PHE A 51 2.01 -4.00 2.05
C PHE A 51 2.62 -5.01 1.09
N TYR A 52 2.65 -6.27 1.53
CA TYR A 52 2.98 -7.42 0.71
C TYR A 52 2.07 -8.59 1.11
N ALA A 53 1.28 -9.05 0.16
CA ALA A 53 0.38 -10.17 0.32
C ALA A 53 0.49 -11.14 -0.86
N TYR A 54 0.26 -12.43 -0.61
CA TYR A 54 0.33 -13.46 -1.65
C TYR A 54 -0.70 -14.57 -1.39
N LEU A 55 -0.94 -15.40 -2.41
CA LEU A 55 -1.80 -16.58 -2.27
C LEU A 55 -1.02 -17.69 -1.55
N SER A 56 -1.63 -18.29 -0.52
CA SER A 56 -1.06 -19.44 0.21
C SER A 56 -1.01 -20.72 -0.61
N ALA A 57 -1.86 -20.82 -1.64
CA ALA A 57 -1.99 -21.98 -2.52
C ALA A 57 -2.47 -21.55 -3.91
N ASP A 58 -2.43 -22.49 -4.83
CA ASP A 58 -2.97 -22.31 -6.18
C ASP A 58 -4.44 -21.89 -6.16
N LEU A 59 -4.79 -20.95 -7.02
CA LEU A 59 -6.18 -20.54 -7.22
C LEU A 59 -6.69 -21.04 -8.57
N ALA A 60 -7.64 -21.99 -8.53
CA ALA A 60 -8.34 -22.47 -9.72
C ALA A 60 -9.31 -21.41 -10.24
N ILE A 61 -8.85 -20.56 -11.15
CA ILE A 61 -9.66 -19.44 -11.69
C ILE A 61 -10.74 -19.89 -12.68
N SER A 62 -10.70 -21.15 -13.14
CA SER A 62 -11.79 -21.75 -13.93
C SER A 62 -13.12 -21.76 -13.18
N SER A 63 -13.07 -21.90 -11.86
CA SER A 63 -14.25 -21.91 -10.98
C SER A 63 -14.63 -20.52 -10.43
N VAL A 64 -13.83 -19.49 -10.73
CA VAL A 64 -14.04 -18.12 -10.25
C VAL A 64 -14.61 -17.26 -11.37
N SER A 65 -15.60 -16.42 -11.05
CA SER A 65 -16.18 -15.51 -12.04
C SER A 65 -15.16 -14.47 -12.53
N THR A 66 -15.26 -14.11 -13.81
CA THR A 66 -14.53 -12.97 -14.35
C THR A 66 -14.83 -11.71 -13.52
N HIS A 67 -13.82 -10.88 -13.31
CA HIS A 67 -13.86 -9.69 -12.48
C HIS A 67 -14.02 -9.93 -10.96
N SER A 68 -13.93 -11.20 -10.50
CA SER A 68 -13.81 -11.47 -9.06
C SER A 68 -12.49 -10.95 -8.52
N ILE A 69 -12.55 -10.30 -7.36
CA ILE A 69 -11.36 -9.78 -6.66
C ILE A 69 -10.56 -10.95 -6.13
N ILE A 70 -9.25 -10.92 -6.35
CA ILE A 70 -8.32 -11.91 -5.82
C ILE A 70 -8.01 -11.51 -4.37
N LYS A 71 -8.25 -12.45 -3.45
CA LYS A 71 -7.93 -12.28 -2.03
C LYS A 71 -6.60 -12.95 -1.75
N TYR A 72 -5.55 -12.17 -1.68
CA TYR A 72 -4.22 -12.66 -1.27
C TYR A 72 -4.24 -12.84 0.24
N ASP A 73 -4.33 -14.08 0.68
CA ASP A 73 -4.69 -14.48 2.03
C ASP A 73 -3.53 -14.50 3.03
N VAL A 74 -2.28 -14.56 2.55
CA VAL A 74 -1.10 -14.44 3.40
C VAL A 74 -0.57 -13.01 3.33
N VAL A 75 -0.50 -12.35 4.48
CA VAL A 75 -0.04 -10.95 4.61
C VAL A 75 1.25 -10.94 5.41
N ASP A 76 2.39 -10.79 4.73
CA ASP A 76 3.71 -10.72 5.37
C ASP A 76 4.06 -9.31 5.84
N LEU A 77 3.51 -8.29 5.18
CA LEU A 77 3.75 -6.89 5.52
C LEU A 77 2.47 -6.08 5.36
N ASN A 78 2.15 -5.22 6.32
CA ASN A 78 1.02 -4.30 6.24
C ASN A 78 1.24 -3.04 7.10
N LEU A 79 2.25 -2.26 6.76
CA LEU A 79 2.53 -0.97 7.40
C LEU A 79 1.47 0.06 7.01
N GLY A 80 0.90 0.73 7.98
CA GLY A 80 -0.23 1.65 7.78
C GLY A 80 -1.58 0.95 7.66
N ASN A 81 -1.65 -0.39 7.84
CA ASN A 81 -2.88 -1.19 7.85
C ASN A 81 -3.80 -0.95 6.63
N GLY A 82 -3.21 -0.71 5.46
CA GLY A 82 -3.97 -0.39 4.25
C GLY A 82 -4.58 -1.62 3.56
N TYR A 83 -3.97 -2.81 3.67
CA TYR A 83 -4.46 -4.01 3.00
C TYR A 83 -5.37 -4.83 3.91
N ASP A 84 -6.49 -5.28 3.34
CA ASP A 84 -7.46 -6.18 3.99
C ASP A 84 -7.57 -7.48 3.19
N ALA A 85 -7.05 -8.58 3.74
CA ALA A 85 -7.07 -9.90 3.12
C ALA A 85 -8.48 -10.48 2.97
N SER A 86 -9.43 -10.07 3.81
CA SER A 86 -10.81 -10.57 3.74
C SER A 86 -11.56 -10.07 2.51
N SER A 87 -11.27 -8.87 2.08
CA SER A 87 -11.86 -8.23 0.89
C SER A 87 -10.93 -8.21 -0.33
N GLY A 88 -9.61 -8.35 -0.15
CA GLY A 88 -8.60 -8.23 -1.20
C GLY A 88 -8.29 -6.80 -1.62
N HIS A 89 -8.72 -5.80 -0.83
CA HIS A 89 -8.50 -4.39 -1.13
C HIS A 89 -7.32 -3.81 -0.36
N PHE A 90 -6.55 -2.98 -1.04
CA PHE A 90 -5.72 -1.97 -0.40
C PHE A 90 -6.49 -0.66 -0.39
N THR A 91 -6.60 -0.01 0.78
CA THR A 91 -7.18 1.32 0.95
C THR A 91 -6.06 2.28 1.34
N ALA A 92 -5.83 3.32 0.56
CA ALA A 92 -4.77 4.28 0.82
C ALA A 92 -4.97 4.99 2.18
N PRO A 93 -4.04 4.86 3.14
CA PRO A 93 -4.17 5.49 4.46
C PRO A 93 -3.97 7.01 4.43
N SER A 94 -3.28 7.52 3.41
CA SER A 94 -2.99 8.95 3.23
C SER A 94 -2.85 9.28 1.75
N ASP A 95 -2.95 10.54 1.40
CA ASP A 95 -2.68 11.05 0.05
C ASP A 95 -1.22 10.82 -0.33
N GLY A 96 -0.95 10.60 -1.61
CA GLY A 96 0.41 10.56 -2.16
C GLY A 96 0.60 9.59 -3.33
N LEU A 97 1.85 9.54 -3.80
CA LEU A 97 2.26 8.64 -4.86
C LEU A 97 2.54 7.25 -4.28
N TYR A 98 1.88 6.25 -4.85
CA TYR A 98 2.05 4.83 -4.49
C TYR A 98 2.61 4.06 -5.69
N VAL A 99 3.43 3.07 -5.43
CA VAL A 99 3.86 2.11 -6.43
C VAL A 99 3.22 0.78 -6.09
N ILE A 100 2.43 0.26 -7.01
CA ILE A 100 1.67 -0.98 -6.83
C ILE A 100 2.23 -2.04 -7.77
N HIS A 101 2.38 -3.27 -7.27
CA HIS A 101 2.90 -4.41 -8.00
C HIS A 101 1.87 -5.55 -7.97
N ILE A 102 1.70 -6.22 -9.12
CA ILE A 102 1.01 -7.50 -9.22
C ILE A 102 1.96 -8.50 -9.88
N THR A 103 2.14 -9.65 -9.26
CA THR A 103 2.80 -10.80 -9.87
C THR A 103 1.78 -11.89 -10.11
N THR A 104 1.67 -12.32 -11.35
CA THR A 104 0.75 -13.35 -11.83
C THR A 104 1.54 -14.54 -12.34
N GLY A 105 1.33 -15.71 -11.77
CA GLY A 105 1.91 -16.98 -12.22
C GLY A 105 0.87 -17.84 -12.92
N ALA A 106 1.17 -18.34 -14.09
CA ALA A 106 0.36 -19.34 -14.80
C ALA A 106 1.06 -20.69 -14.79
N ARG A 107 0.29 -21.76 -14.48
CA ARG A 107 0.75 -23.14 -14.56
C ARG A 107 0.95 -23.56 -16.02
N ASP A 108 1.67 -24.67 -16.20
CA ASP A 108 1.88 -25.31 -17.50
C ASP A 108 0.60 -25.39 -18.33
N SER A 109 0.70 -25.05 -19.60
CA SER A 109 -0.38 -25.11 -20.59
C SER A 109 -1.64 -24.31 -20.16
N SER A 110 -1.44 -23.20 -19.45
CA SER A 110 -2.51 -22.32 -19.02
C SER A 110 -2.18 -20.84 -19.27
N HIS A 111 -3.17 -19.98 -19.16
CA HIS A 111 -2.96 -18.54 -19.14
C HIS A 111 -3.89 -17.86 -18.14
N ALA A 112 -3.46 -16.74 -17.61
CA ALA A 112 -4.24 -15.95 -16.69
C ALA A 112 -4.00 -14.45 -16.91
N VAL A 113 -5.10 -13.71 -16.93
CA VAL A 113 -5.10 -12.25 -16.95
C VAL A 113 -5.54 -11.74 -15.59
N VAL A 114 -4.74 -10.86 -15.01
CA VAL A 114 -5.09 -10.15 -13.78
C VAL A 114 -5.07 -8.66 -14.03
N GLU A 115 -6.14 -8.00 -13.67
CA GLU A 115 -6.34 -6.56 -13.83
C GLU A 115 -6.06 -5.85 -12.51
N LEU A 116 -5.27 -4.78 -12.55
CA LEU A 116 -5.12 -3.80 -11.47
C LEU A 116 -6.22 -2.76 -11.56
N ILE A 117 -6.98 -2.63 -10.49
CA ILE A 117 -8.13 -1.72 -10.41
C ILE A 117 -7.87 -0.66 -9.36
N SER A 118 -8.11 0.59 -9.68
CA SER A 118 -8.19 1.68 -8.71
C SER A 118 -9.52 2.38 -8.86
N ASN A 119 -10.31 2.43 -7.78
CA ASN A 119 -11.65 3.03 -7.74
C ASN A 119 -12.57 2.57 -8.87
N GLY A 120 -12.54 1.28 -9.20
CA GLY A 120 -13.35 0.68 -10.27
C GLY A 120 -12.80 0.84 -11.69
N VAL A 121 -11.69 1.57 -11.87
CA VAL A 121 -11.06 1.80 -13.17
C VAL A 121 -9.83 0.91 -13.33
N ILE A 122 -9.70 0.24 -14.49
CA ILE A 122 -8.51 -0.55 -14.84
C ILE A 122 -7.33 0.41 -14.99
N LYS A 123 -6.24 0.14 -14.28
CA LYS A 123 -4.99 0.91 -14.32
C LYS A 123 -3.90 0.16 -15.05
N ASP A 124 -3.89 -1.17 -14.91
CA ASP A 124 -2.88 -2.01 -15.55
C ASP A 124 -3.37 -3.45 -15.67
N ILE A 125 -2.67 -4.27 -16.44
CA ILE A 125 -3.02 -5.66 -16.72
C ILE A 125 -1.74 -6.50 -16.78
N THR A 126 -1.75 -7.64 -16.09
CA THR A 126 -0.75 -8.69 -16.29
C THR A 126 -1.34 -9.81 -17.13
N TRP A 127 -0.55 -10.39 -18.03
CA TRP A 127 -0.91 -11.59 -18.77
C TRP A 127 0.24 -12.60 -18.67
N ALA A 128 0.04 -13.64 -17.89
CA ALA A 128 0.93 -14.79 -17.84
C ALA A 128 0.37 -15.87 -18.78
N ASP A 129 1.15 -16.26 -19.80
CA ASP A 129 0.72 -17.20 -20.85
C ASP A 129 1.77 -18.29 -21.05
N SER A 130 1.37 -19.54 -20.79
CA SER A 130 2.15 -20.76 -21.03
C SER A 130 1.39 -21.77 -21.88
N MET A 131 0.38 -21.33 -22.65
CA MET A 131 -0.49 -22.22 -23.44
C MET A 131 0.25 -23.10 -24.44
N ASN A 132 1.36 -22.62 -25.00
CA ASN A 132 2.09 -23.28 -26.11
C ASN A 132 3.34 -24.03 -25.63
N HIS A 133 3.58 -24.11 -24.32
CA HIS A 133 4.75 -24.82 -23.79
C HIS A 133 4.44 -25.44 -22.41
N PRO A 134 5.05 -26.59 -22.11
CA PRO A 134 4.86 -27.27 -20.85
C PRO A 134 5.80 -26.67 -19.78
N ASP A 135 5.66 -25.40 -19.53
CA ASP A 135 6.45 -24.69 -18.52
C ASP A 135 5.62 -23.54 -17.93
N ARG A 136 6.09 -23.02 -16.82
CA ARG A 136 5.44 -21.95 -16.09
C ARG A 136 5.77 -20.60 -16.69
N THR A 137 4.84 -19.67 -16.60
CA THR A 137 5.07 -18.26 -16.96
C THR A 137 4.72 -17.36 -15.80
N VAL A 138 5.55 -16.34 -15.60
CA VAL A 138 5.30 -15.29 -14.60
C VAL A 138 5.30 -13.94 -15.31
N ALA A 139 4.26 -13.16 -15.06
CA ALA A 139 4.15 -11.78 -15.50
C ALA A 139 4.04 -10.86 -14.29
N THR A 140 4.71 -9.72 -14.33
CA THR A 140 4.66 -8.71 -13.27
C THR A 140 4.40 -7.35 -13.88
N THR A 141 3.52 -6.57 -13.26
CA THR A 141 3.37 -5.15 -13.55
C THR A 141 3.76 -4.29 -12.34
N VAL A 142 4.22 -3.09 -12.62
CA VAL A 142 4.62 -2.07 -11.66
C VAL A 142 3.99 -0.75 -12.07
N THR A 143 3.02 -0.28 -11.29
CA THR A 143 2.17 0.85 -11.67
C THR A 143 2.24 1.95 -10.62
N PRO A 144 2.75 3.14 -10.94
CA PRO A 144 2.63 4.31 -10.09
C PRO A 144 1.20 4.86 -10.12
N LEU A 145 0.64 5.15 -8.95
CA LEU A 145 -0.71 5.70 -8.79
C LEU A 145 -0.68 6.88 -7.81
N ASP A 146 -1.24 8.01 -8.22
CA ASP A 146 -1.55 9.11 -7.32
C ASP A 146 -2.89 8.80 -6.64
N LEU A 147 -2.85 8.51 -5.32
CA LEU A 147 -4.00 8.09 -4.53
C LEU A 147 -4.31 9.12 -3.45
N ARG A 148 -5.59 9.34 -3.24
CA ARG A 148 -6.10 10.09 -2.07
C ARG A 148 -6.43 9.12 -0.94
N LYS A 149 -6.38 9.60 0.29
CA LYS A 149 -6.82 8.84 1.45
C LYS A 149 -8.22 8.27 1.25
N GLY A 150 -8.34 6.96 1.42
CA GLY A 150 -9.59 6.22 1.22
C GLY A 150 -9.76 5.63 -0.19
N ASP A 151 -8.92 5.96 -1.16
CA ASP A 151 -8.93 5.33 -2.47
C ASP A 151 -8.64 3.84 -2.36
N LYS A 152 -9.36 3.04 -3.15
CA LYS A 152 -9.28 1.58 -3.11
C LYS A 152 -8.59 1.02 -4.34
N VAL A 153 -7.65 0.13 -4.08
CA VAL A 153 -6.92 -0.60 -5.12
C VAL A 153 -7.06 -2.10 -4.88
N ASN A 154 -7.29 -2.87 -5.94
CA ASN A 154 -7.36 -4.34 -5.86
C ASN A 154 -6.86 -4.97 -7.17
N ALA A 155 -6.54 -6.25 -7.10
CA ALA A 155 -6.32 -7.10 -8.25
C ALA A 155 -7.55 -7.99 -8.46
N ARG A 156 -7.97 -8.18 -9.72
CA ARG A 156 -9.11 -9.03 -10.05
C ARG A 156 -8.83 -9.90 -11.27
N ILE A 157 -9.56 -11.01 -11.38
CA ILE A 157 -9.50 -11.91 -12.53
C ILE A 157 -9.97 -11.17 -13.77
N GLY A 158 -9.14 -11.14 -14.81
CA GLY A 158 -9.48 -10.57 -16.11
C GLY A 158 -10.36 -11.48 -16.96
N PRO A 159 -10.74 -11.03 -18.17
CA PRO A 159 -11.68 -11.74 -19.04
C PRO A 159 -11.08 -13.01 -19.67
N ALA A 160 -9.77 -13.06 -19.89
CA ALA A 160 -9.11 -14.21 -20.50
C ALA A 160 -8.56 -15.16 -19.43
N LYS A 161 -9.01 -16.39 -19.46
CA LYS A 161 -8.60 -17.46 -18.56
C LYS A 161 -8.78 -18.81 -19.26
N GLY A 162 -7.70 -19.45 -19.61
CA GLY A 162 -7.70 -20.77 -20.26
C GLY A 162 -6.88 -21.77 -19.47
N GLY A 163 -7.43 -22.95 -19.17
CA GLY A 163 -6.77 -24.01 -18.42
C GLY A 163 -6.42 -23.66 -16.95
N ALA A 164 -6.97 -22.73 -16.44
CA ALA A 164 -6.62 -21.57 -15.66
C ALA A 164 -6.39 -21.88 -14.19
N VAL A 165 -5.12 -21.91 -13.82
CA VAL A 165 -4.69 -21.90 -12.42
C VAL A 165 -3.69 -20.74 -12.24
N LEU A 166 -3.98 -19.82 -11.34
CA LEU A 166 -2.96 -18.95 -10.76
C LEU A 166 -2.10 -19.81 -9.85
N GLU A 167 -0.88 -20.09 -10.25
CA GLU A 167 0.04 -20.92 -9.48
C GLU A 167 0.68 -20.12 -8.36
N SER A 168 0.54 -20.60 -7.12
CA SER A 168 1.22 -20.03 -5.96
C SER A 168 1.78 -21.16 -5.10
N THR A 169 3.03 -21.51 -5.36
CA THR A 169 3.74 -22.66 -4.77
C THR A 169 5.06 -22.20 -4.17
N THR A 170 5.95 -23.15 -3.86
CA THR A 170 7.34 -22.86 -3.47
C THR A 170 8.19 -22.32 -4.62
N HIS A 171 7.75 -22.43 -5.87
CA HIS A 171 8.47 -22.00 -7.07
C HIS A 171 8.00 -20.65 -7.61
N ILE A 172 6.71 -20.37 -7.48
CA ILE A 172 6.06 -19.13 -7.96
C ILE A 172 5.15 -18.61 -6.86
N ARG A 173 5.11 -17.31 -6.68
CA ARG A 173 4.12 -16.64 -5.84
C ARG A 173 3.30 -15.66 -6.66
N CYS A 174 1.98 -15.87 -6.69
CA CYS A 174 1.06 -14.82 -7.08
C CYS A 174 0.94 -13.84 -5.91
N SER A 175 1.31 -12.58 -6.14
CA SER A 175 1.38 -11.59 -5.09
C SER A 175 0.79 -10.24 -5.50
N PHE A 176 0.37 -9.50 -4.49
CA PHE A 176 -0.08 -8.12 -4.59
C PHE A 176 0.63 -7.31 -3.52
N SER A 177 1.31 -6.27 -3.93
CA SER A 177 2.11 -5.46 -3.01
C SER A 177 2.13 -4.00 -3.43
N GLY A 178 2.56 -3.14 -2.53
CA GLY A 178 2.74 -1.74 -2.84
C GLY A 178 3.33 -0.96 -1.68
N PHE A 179 3.80 0.23 -1.99
CA PHE A 179 4.34 1.16 -1.01
C PHE A 179 4.12 2.60 -1.45
N LYS A 180 4.05 3.49 -0.46
CA LYS A 180 4.00 4.93 -0.69
C LYS A 180 5.42 5.45 -0.94
N VAL A 181 5.59 6.25 -1.98
CA VAL A 181 6.81 7.01 -2.24
C VAL A 181 6.85 8.18 -1.26
N GLN A 182 7.96 8.34 -0.56
CA GLN A 182 8.18 9.40 0.45
C GLN A 182 8.97 10.56 -0.13
#